data_a113081cde959f0bd6c5df9090aff85c
#
_entry.id   a113081cde959f0bd6c5df9090aff85c
#
_cell.length_a   1.000
_cell.length_b   1.000
_cell.length_c   1.000
_cell.angle_alpha   90.00
_cell.angle_beta   90.00
_cell.angle_gamma   90.00
#
_symmetry.space_group_name_H-M   'P 1'
#
loop_
_entity.id
_entity.type
_entity.pdbx_description
1 polymer ?
#
loop_
_entity_poly.entity_id
_entity_poly.type
_entity_poly.pdbx_seq_one_letter_code
_entity_poly.pdbx_strand_id
1 'polypeptide(L)'
;MIGDSIADYRHRPASDGKPPVPEGEWGRYNRRERPMTGRILTGPEYITVFNGMTGEAMDSKPYIPQRGDPMDWGDSYANRADRMLAAAGYLDGRRLSGIFCRGYYTRTVIAAWDWDGKELKNRWTFDTNEPQWASYAGQGNHNLRVADVDGDGCDEITYGAMAIDNDGQGLYNTGMGHGDAIHLMAFDPKSTRLQVWDCHENRRDGSELRDAATGEIIFQIPSKSDVGRCMAADIDPTNPGVEMWSSDSHGIRNIRGEVIGSAKDPDDPQHQQHLALGGRHLSINFGIWWDGDLLRELLDRATVTKYDWTDNTIREVERFEGVVFNNGTKSNPALAADILGDWREEVVARTPDSSELRIFVSTIPTDHRINCLMEDIPYRLSTAAQNVGYNQPSEPGFYLGPDETVNPFLK
;
A
#
# COMPACT_ATOMS: atom_id res chain seq x y z
N MET A 1 14.60 5.36 -9.75
CA MET A 1 13.75 6.37 -10.39
C MET A 1 13.50 5.92 -11.81
N ILE A 2 12.26 5.93 -12.24
CA ILE A 2 11.89 5.68 -13.64
C ILE A 2 12.02 7.02 -14.35
N GLY A 3 12.86 7.08 -15.37
CA GLY A 3 13.08 8.30 -16.15
C GLY A 3 12.72 8.05 -17.59
N ASP A 4 12.04 9.01 -18.18
CA ASP A 4 11.59 8.96 -19.55
C ASP A 4 12.31 10.00 -20.38
N SER A 5 12.60 9.69 -21.65
CA SER A 5 13.13 10.68 -22.57
C SER A 5 11.99 11.55 -23.10
N ILE A 6 11.90 12.78 -22.63
CA ILE A 6 10.85 13.73 -23.07
C ILE A 6 10.90 13.95 -24.59
N ALA A 7 12.06 13.88 -25.22
CA ALA A 7 12.21 14.07 -26.66
C ALA A 7 11.46 12.99 -27.49
N ASP A 8 11.33 11.79 -26.93
CA ASP A 8 10.68 10.66 -27.58
C ASP A 8 9.22 10.48 -27.15
N TYR A 9 8.77 11.25 -26.15
CA TYR A 9 7.39 11.22 -25.70
C TYR A 9 6.45 11.94 -26.65
N ARG A 10 5.33 11.29 -26.91
CA ARG A 10 4.21 11.84 -27.62
C ARG A 10 3.10 12.17 -26.66
N HIS A 11 3.35 13.11 -25.80
CA HIS A 11 2.34 13.64 -24.92
C HIS A 11 2.24 15.15 -25.08
N ARG A 12 1.14 15.69 -24.65
CA ARG A 12 0.96 17.13 -24.55
C ARG A 12 0.41 17.51 -23.20
N PRO A 13 0.63 18.77 -22.78
CA PRO A 13 0.05 19.27 -21.56
C PRO A 13 -1.47 19.13 -21.55
N ALA A 14 -2.04 18.77 -20.41
CA ALA A 14 -3.48 18.67 -20.22
C ALA A 14 -4.24 19.97 -20.60
N SER A 15 -3.56 21.09 -20.53
CA SER A 15 -4.11 22.43 -20.83
C SER A 15 -4.50 22.66 -22.28
N ASP A 16 -3.94 21.93 -23.24
CA ASP A 16 -4.28 22.12 -24.66
C ASP A 16 -5.42 21.21 -25.15
N GLY A 17 -5.92 20.31 -24.29
CA GLY A 17 -7.08 19.47 -24.54
C GLY A 17 -6.96 18.49 -25.69
N LYS A 18 -5.77 18.36 -26.29
CA LYS A 18 -5.55 17.46 -27.45
C LYS A 18 -4.75 16.24 -27.04
N PRO A 19 -4.89 15.13 -27.77
CA PRO A 19 -4.15 13.90 -27.45
C PRO A 19 -2.63 14.05 -27.61
N PRO A 20 -1.85 13.29 -26.87
CA PRO A 20 -0.40 13.35 -26.91
C PRO A 20 0.22 12.67 -28.15
N VAL A 21 -0.56 11.93 -28.92
CA VAL A 21 -0.14 11.16 -30.09
C VAL A 21 -0.63 11.78 -31.38
N PRO A 22 -0.09 11.40 -32.54
CA PRO A 22 -0.60 11.81 -33.84
C PRO A 22 -2.10 11.50 -33.99
N GLU A 23 -2.82 12.34 -34.71
CA GLU A 23 -4.27 12.28 -34.83
C GLU A 23 -4.79 10.91 -35.29
N GLY A 24 -4.13 10.27 -36.22
CA GLY A 24 -4.50 8.93 -36.70
C GLY A 24 -4.35 7.82 -35.67
N GLU A 25 -3.47 7.98 -34.69
CA GLU A 25 -3.27 7.00 -33.63
C GLU A 25 -4.18 7.25 -32.44
N TRP A 26 -4.50 8.51 -32.19
CA TRP A 26 -5.38 8.88 -31.09
C TRP A 26 -6.77 8.26 -31.20
N GLY A 27 -7.39 8.30 -32.36
CA GLY A 27 -8.71 7.71 -32.58
C GLY A 27 -8.79 6.22 -32.27
N ARG A 28 -7.67 5.51 -32.36
CA ARG A 28 -7.54 4.09 -32.00
C ARG A 28 -7.74 3.85 -30.49
N TYR A 29 -7.29 4.78 -29.66
CA TYR A 29 -7.29 4.65 -28.20
C TYR A 29 -8.43 5.38 -27.51
N ASN A 30 -9.07 6.35 -28.16
CA ASN A 30 -10.15 7.14 -27.57
C ASN A 30 -11.54 6.61 -27.94
N ARG A 31 -11.90 5.44 -27.41
CA ARG A 31 -13.20 4.80 -27.70
C ARG A 31 -14.41 5.55 -27.12
N ARG A 32 -14.20 6.52 -26.24
CA ARG A 32 -15.29 7.25 -25.52
C ARG A 32 -15.40 8.70 -25.94
N GLU A 33 -14.74 9.10 -27.02
CA GLU A 33 -14.72 10.49 -27.51
C GLU A 33 -14.40 11.56 -26.45
N ARG A 34 -13.78 11.14 -25.36
CA ARG A 34 -13.34 12.07 -24.29
C ARG A 34 -11.88 12.44 -24.51
N PRO A 35 -11.50 13.72 -24.36
CA PRO A 35 -10.11 14.12 -24.40
C PRO A 35 -9.33 13.38 -23.32
N MET A 36 -8.38 12.57 -23.71
CA MET A 36 -7.49 11.84 -22.79
C MET A 36 -6.15 12.57 -22.75
N THR A 37 -6.10 13.61 -21.94
CA THR A 37 -4.90 14.42 -21.78
C THR A 37 -3.97 13.83 -20.72
N GLY A 38 -2.66 13.98 -20.91
CA GLY A 38 -1.66 13.58 -19.93
C GLY A 38 -1.33 12.09 -19.88
N ARG A 39 -1.82 11.26 -20.80
CA ARG A 39 -1.44 9.85 -20.92
C ARG A 39 -0.31 9.66 -21.91
N ILE A 40 0.64 8.80 -21.54
CA ILE A 40 1.79 8.46 -22.39
C ILE A 40 1.48 7.14 -23.10
N LEU A 41 1.42 7.18 -24.43
CA LEU A 41 1.09 6.00 -25.23
C LEU A 41 2.31 5.34 -25.83
N THR A 42 3.38 6.10 -26.09
CA THR A 42 4.63 5.61 -26.70
C THR A 42 5.82 6.36 -26.14
N GLY A 43 6.98 5.78 -26.25
CA GLY A 43 8.25 6.38 -25.83
C GLY A 43 9.11 5.41 -25.04
N PRO A 44 10.41 5.67 -24.95
CA PRO A 44 11.32 4.86 -24.16
C PRO A 44 11.13 5.15 -22.67
N GLU A 45 11.35 4.12 -21.86
CA GLU A 45 11.29 4.20 -20.40
C GLU A 45 12.56 3.61 -19.82
N TYR A 46 13.07 4.24 -18.75
CA TYR A 46 14.34 3.88 -18.15
C TYR A 46 14.22 3.75 -16.64
N ILE A 47 15.04 2.87 -16.08
CA ILE A 47 15.40 2.87 -14.67
C ILE A 47 16.79 3.50 -14.54
N THR A 48 16.96 4.46 -13.62
CA THR A 48 18.20 5.20 -13.44
C THR A 48 18.57 5.29 -11.97
N VAL A 49 19.83 5.00 -11.65
CA VAL A 49 20.42 5.30 -10.35
C VAL A 49 21.05 6.69 -10.40
N PHE A 50 20.69 7.52 -9.43
CA PHE A 50 21.26 8.86 -9.27
C PHE A 50 22.12 8.92 -8.03
N ASN A 51 23.21 9.67 -8.10
CA ASN A 51 23.99 10.04 -6.94
C ASN A 51 23.14 10.95 -6.03
N GLY A 52 22.88 10.52 -4.80
CA GLY A 52 22.03 11.25 -3.86
C GLY A 52 22.58 12.62 -3.42
N MET A 53 23.89 12.84 -3.54
CA MET A 53 24.53 14.10 -3.17
C MET A 53 24.60 15.09 -4.33
N THR A 54 24.78 14.62 -5.58
CA THR A 54 25.01 15.49 -6.73
C THR A 54 23.85 15.53 -7.72
N GLY A 55 22.95 14.54 -7.66
CA GLY A 55 21.90 14.35 -8.66
C GLY A 55 22.38 13.82 -10.01
N GLU A 56 23.66 13.46 -10.13
CA GLU A 56 24.24 12.92 -11.37
C GLU A 56 23.72 11.49 -11.61
N ALA A 57 23.33 11.18 -12.86
CA ALA A 57 22.97 9.83 -13.26
C ALA A 57 24.20 8.93 -13.28
N MET A 58 24.17 7.87 -12.50
CA MET A 58 25.30 6.94 -12.36
C MET A 58 25.20 5.78 -13.37
N ASP A 59 24.00 5.22 -13.55
CA ASP A 59 23.72 4.21 -14.59
C ASP A 59 22.24 4.24 -14.96
N SER A 60 21.95 3.93 -16.23
CA SER A 60 20.59 3.87 -16.78
C SER A 60 20.42 2.63 -17.62
N LYS A 61 19.33 1.90 -17.39
CA LYS A 61 18.94 0.72 -18.19
C LYS A 61 17.51 0.92 -18.71
N PRO A 62 17.15 0.30 -19.85
CA PRO A 62 15.76 0.23 -20.26
C PRO A 62 14.90 -0.36 -19.15
N TYR A 63 13.72 0.21 -18.91
CA TYR A 63 12.76 -0.33 -17.95
C TYR A 63 12.24 -1.70 -18.40
N ILE A 64 12.09 -2.64 -17.48
CA ILE A 64 11.56 -3.97 -17.74
C ILE A 64 10.20 -4.14 -17.04
N PRO A 65 9.15 -4.48 -17.80
CA PRO A 65 9.07 -4.55 -19.26
C PRO A 65 8.90 -3.15 -19.88
N GLN A 66 9.27 -3.00 -21.13
CA GLN A 66 8.89 -1.81 -21.91
C GLN A 66 7.36 -1.75 -22.06
N ARG A 67 6.82 -0.55 -22.30
CA ARG A 67 5.37 -0.30 -22.37
C ARG A 67 4.67 -1.21 -23.38
N GLY A 68 5.19 -1.38 -24.58
CA GLY A 68 4.54 -2.14 -25.63
C GLY A 68 3.22 -1.53 -26.11
N ASP A 69 2.30 -2.36 -26.60
CA ASP A 69 0.94 -1.95 -26.91
C ASP A 69 0.14 -1.83 -25.61
N PRO A 70 -0.57 -0.72 -25.34
CA PRO A 70 -1.47 -0.60 -24.20
C PRO A 70 -2.47 -1.75 -24.05
N MET A 71 -2.88 -2.37 -25.15
CA MET A 71 -3.78 -3.53 -25.14
C MET A 71 -3.19 -4.75 -24.41
N ASP A 72 -1.88 -4.90 -24.38
CA ASP A 72 -1.20 -5.98 -23.64
C ASP A 72 -1.43 -5.89 -22.13
N TRP A 73 -1.81 -4.70 -21.66
CA TRP A 73 -2.10 -4.40 -20.24
C TRP A 73 -3.60 -4.33 -19.91
N GLY A 74 -4.46 -4.57 -20.93
CA GLY A 74 -5.91 -4.72 -20.73
C GLY A 74 -6.75 -3.49 -21.00
N ASP A 75 -6.18 -2.38 -21.51
CA ASP A 75 -6.96 -1.25 -22.03
C ASP A 75 -6.28 -0.62 -23.27
N SER A 76 -7.06 0.17 -24.00
CA SER A 76 -6.58 0.79 -25.25
C SER A 76 -6.09 2.22 -25.09
N TYR A 77 -5.96 2.71 -23.86
CA TYR A 77 -5.69 4.13 -23.61
C TYR A 77 -4.62 4.36 -22.54
N ALA A 78 -3.79 3.33 -22.32
CA ALA A 78 -2.61 3.33 -21.47
C ALA A 78 -2.87 3.65 -19.96
N ASN A 79 -4.08 3.53 -19.47
CA ASN A 79 -4.31 3.68 -18.04
C ASN A 79 -3.69 2.52 -17.26
N ARG A 80 -3.86 1.29 -17.76
CA ARG A 80 -3.33 0.08 -17.12
C ARG A 80 -1.83 -0.10 -17.40
N ALA A 81 -1.33 0.34 -18.53
CA ALA A 81 0.10 0.37 -18.82
C ALA A 81 0.90 1.32 -17.92
N ASP A 82 0.24 2.35 -17.36
CA ASP A 82 0.84 3.30 -16.40
C ASP A 82 0.68 2.87 -14.93
N ARG A 83 0.19 1.67 -14.67
CA ARG A 83 0.08 1.10 -13.32
C ARG A 83 1.43 0.48 -12.94
N MET A 84 2.28 1.33 -12.38
CA MET A 84 3.64 1.01 -11.98
C MET A 84 3.75 1.15 -10.47
N LEU A 85 4.34 0.14 -9.83
CA LEU A 85 4.65 0.17 -8.41
C LEU A 85 6.16 -0.06 -8.24
N ALA A 86 6.68 0.31 -7.08
CA ALA A 86 8.05 0.02 -6.71
C ALA A 86 8.17 -0.24 -5.21
N ALA A 87 9.15 -1.03 -4.85
CA ALA A 87 9.57 -1.28 -3.48
C ALA A 87 11.07 -1.55 -3.44
N ALA A 88 11.55 -1.85 -2.26
CA ALA A 88 12.89 -2.35 -2.04
C ALA A 88 12.80 -3.57 -1.11
N GLY A 89 13.76 -4.49 -1.21
CA GLY A 89 13.81 -5.69 -0.38
C GLY A 89 15.20 -6.30 -0.33
N TYR A 90 15.47 -7.07 0.72
CA TYR A 90 16.71 -7.80 0.90
C TYR A 90 16.59 -9.21 0.30
N LEU A 91 16.47 -9.28 -1.04
CA LEU A 91 16.27 -10.53 -1.79
C LEU A 91 17.43 -11.53 -1.71
N ASP A 92 18.56 -11.15 -1.14
CA ASP A 92 19.69 -12.05 -0.82
C ASP A 92 20.01 -12.03 0.69
N GLY A 93 19.13 -11.49 1.51
CA GLY A 93 19.29 -11.36 2.95
C GLY A 93 20.39 -10.38 3.38
N ARG A 94 21.01 -9.63 2.45
CA ARG A 94 22.18 -8.79 2.75
C ARG A 94 22.16 -7.43 2.08
N ARG A 95 21.80 -7.37 0.81
CA ARG A 95 21.84 -6.15 0.01
C ARG A 95 20.45 -5.78 -0.46
N LEU A 96 20.17 -4.50 -0.44
CA LEU A 96 18.90 -3.98 -0.90
C LEU A 96 18.81 -4.07 -2.43
N SER A 97 17.78 -4.74 -2.93
CA SER A 97 17.40 -4.75 -4.34
C SER A 97 16.24 -3.79 -4.56
N GLY A 98 16.19 -3.14 -5.73
CA GLY A 98 15.03 -2.38 -6.18
C GLY A 98 14.04 -3.31 -6.88
N ILE A 99 12.76 -3.20 -6.55
CA ILE A 99 11.67 -3.99 -7.09
C ILE A 99 10.77 -3.05 -7.88
N PHE A 100 10.56 -3.32 -9.17
CA PHE A 100 9.75 -2.46 -10.04
C PHE A 100 8.70 -3.28 -10.77
N CYS A 101 7.45 -2.83 -10.68
CA CYS A 101 6.30 -3.56 -11.21
C CYS A 101 5.61 -2.77 -12.31
N ARG A 102 4.99 -3.48 -13.24
CA ARG A 102 4.03 -2.93 -14.19
C ARG A 102 2.84 -3.86 -14.34
N GLY A 103 1.64 -3.27 -14.25
CA GLY A 103 0.38 -3.98 -14.40
C GLY A 103 -0.03 -4.77 -13.16
N TYR A 104 -1.33 -4.95 -12.98
CA TYR A 104 -1.92 -5.76 -11.92
C TYR A 104 -3.40 -6.12 -12.17
N TYR A 105 -4.03 -5.54 -13.17
CA TYR A 105 -5.42 -5.91 -13.56
C TYR A 105 -5.50 -7.11 -14.49
N THR A 106 -4.42 -7.37 -15.25
CA THR A 106 -4.31 -8.46 -16.21
C THR A 106 -2.87 -8.96 -16.16
N ARG A 107 -2.07 -8.71 -17.22
CA ARG A 107 -0.64 -8.98 -17.18
C ARG A 107 0.00 -8.23 -16.00
N THR A 108 0.85 -8.93 -15.27
CA THR A 108 1.64 -8.40 -14.17
C THR A 108 3.10 -8.76 -14.40
N VAL A 109 3.98 -7.77 -14.31
CA VAL A 109 5.42 -7.99 -14.40
C VAL A 109 6.09 -7.37 -13.19
N ILE A 110 6.99 -8.11 -12.56
CA ILE A 110 7.83 -7.67 -11.46
C ILE A 110 9.28 -7.90 -11.85
N ALA A 111 10.11 -6.85 -11.82
CA ALA A 111 11.53 -6.93 -12.12
C ALA A 111 12.36 -6.51 -10.91
N ALA A 112 13.22 -7.39 -10.44
CA ALA A 112 14.19 -7.09 -9.38
C ALA A 112 15.52 -6.63 -9.96
N TRP A 113 16.11 -5.62 -9.31
CA TRP A 113 17.34 -4.98 -9.76
C TRP A 113 18.32 -4.80 -8.61
N ASP A 114 19.56 -5.19 -8.86
CA ASP A 114 20.68 -4.98 -7.95
C ASP A 114 21.52 -3.79 -8.39
N TRP A 115 22.02 -3.04 -7.41
CA TRP A 115 23.03 -2.02 -7.59
C TRP A 115 24.34 -2.45 -6.91
N ASP A 116 25.41 -2.64 -7.68
CA ASP A 116 26.71 -3.07 -7.16
C ASP A 116 27.69 -1.90 -6.84
N GLY A 117 27.16 -0.67 -6.85
CA GLY A 117 27.97 0.56 -6.69
C GLY A 117 28.44 1.15 -8.02
N LYS A 118 28.24 0.44 -9.13
CA LYS A 118 28.73 0.83 -10.46
C LYS A 118 27.71 0.60 -11.57
N GLU A 119 26.99 -0.50 -11.52
CA GLU A 119 26.08 -0.93 -12.58
C GLU A 119 24.79 -1.48 -12.01
N LEU A 120 23.66 -1.15 -12.66
CA LEU A 120 22.36 -1.80 -12.46
C LEU A 120 22.33 -3.15 -13.16
N LYS A 121 21.93 -4.19 -12.43
CA LYS A 121 21.77 -5.54 -12.95
C LYS A 121 20.37 -6.05 -12.66
N ASN A 122 19.64 -6.46 -13.70
CA ASN A 122 18.40 -7.19 -13.48
C ASN A 122 18.73 -8.53 -12.83
N ARG A 123 18.19 -8.76 -11.63
CA ARG A 123 18.38 -10.01 -10.87
C ARG A 123 17.49 -11.11 -11.44
N TRP A 124 16.22 -10.84 -11.58
CA TRP A 124 15.21 -11.70 -12.20
C TRP A 124 14.01 -10.86 -12.67
N THR A 125 13.18 -11.49 -13.48
CA THR A 125 11.91 -10.91 -13.94
C THR A 125 10.83 -11.98 -13.87
N PHE A 126 9.75 -11.68 -13.18
CA PHE A 126 8.52 -12.46 -13.14
C PHE A 126 7.52 -11.84 -14.12
N ASP A 127 6.95 -12.62 -15.03
CA ASP A 127 5.99 -12.13 -16.03
C ASP A 127 4.85 -13.14 -16.22
N THR A 128 3.63 -12.72 -15.96
CA THR A 128 2.44 -13.57 -16.08
C THR A 128 2.07 -13.93 -17.52
N ASN A 129 2.77 -13.41 -18.54
CA ASN A 129 2.69 -13.92 -19.90
C ASN A 129 3.47 -15.24 -20.10
N GLU A 130 4.33 -15.61 -19.16
CA GLU A 130 4.97 -16.93 -19.17
C GLU A 130 3.95 -17.99 -18.72
N PRO A 131 3.86 -19.14 -19.43
CA PRO A 131 2.80 -20.13 -19.19
C PRO A 131 2.71 -20.64 -17.74
N GLN A 132 3.85 -20.79 -17.05
CA GLN A 132 3.91 -21.25 -15.66
C GLN A 132 3.32 -20.23 -14.68
N TRP A 133 3.30 -18.94 -15.03
CA TRP A 133 2.80 -17.85 -14.20
C TRP A 133 1.44 -17.30 -14.63
N ALA A 134 0.82 -17.89 -15.64
CA ALA A 134 -0.45 -17.40 -16.20
C ALA A 134 -1.58 -17.28 -15.15
N SER A 135 -1.59 -18.14 -14.13
CA SER A 135 -2.58 -18.10 -13.04
C SER A 135 -2.42 -16.90 -12.11
N TYR A 136 -1.28 -16.21 -12.14
CA TYR A 136 -1.00 -15.02 -11.34
C TYR A 136 -1.48 -13.73 -12.01
N ALA A 137 -1.92 -13.79 -13.26
CA ALA A 137 -2.43 -12.63 -13.96
C ALA A 137 -3.68 -12.05 -13.28
N GLY A 138 -3.67 -10.73 -13.04
CA GLY A 138 -4.79 -10.04 -12.39
C GLY A 138 -4.88 -10.21 -10.87
N GLN A 139 -3.83 -10.72 -10.23
CA GLN A 139 -3.80 -10.93 -8.77
C GLN A 139 -3.15 -9.77 -8.01
N GLY A 140 -2.51 -8.81 -8.70
CA GLY A 140 -1.81 -7.70 -8.05
C GLY A 140 -2.74 -6.61 -7.54
N ASN A 141 -2.25 -5.80 -6.60
CA ASN A 141 -2.99 -4.75 -5.92
C ASN A 141 -2.47 -3.34 -6.29
N HIS A 142 -3.11 -2.29 -5.78
CA HIS A 142 -2.61 -0.92 -5.87
C HIS A 142 -1.47 -0.62 -4.89
N ASN A 143 -1.03 -1.59 -4.14
CA ASN A 143 0.11 -1.55 -3.24
C ASN A 143 0.77 -2.93 -3.18
N LEU A 144 1.98 -2.98 -2.66
CA LEU A 144 2.71 -4.20 -2.37
C LEU A 144 3.45 -4.07 -1.04
N ARG A 145 3.78 -5.21 -0.43
CA ARG A 145 4.54 -5.30 0.81
C ARG A 145 5.73 -6.23 0.61
N VAL A 146 6.80 -5.95 1.33
CA VAL A 146 8.03 -6.73 1.24
C VAL A 146 8.51 -7.07 2.65
N ALA A 147 8.69 -8.34 2.94
CA ALA A 147 9.23 -8.86 4.20
C ALA A 147 9.65 -10.31 4.03
N ASP A 148 10.52 -10.80 4.92
CA ASP A 148 10.83 -12.22 5.09
C ASP A 148 9.60 -12.92 5.72
N VAL A 149 8.72 -13.49 4.87
CA VAL A 149 7.46 -14.08 5.33
C VAL A 149 7.58 -15.56 5.68
N ASP A 150 8.58 -16.27 5.14
CA ASP A 150 8.76 -17.69 5.36
C ASP A 150 9.92 -18.03 6.32
N GLY A 151 10.72 -17.03 6.69
CA GLY A 151 11.77 -17.14 7.72
C GLY A 151 13.09 -17.67 7.18
N ASP A 152 13.36 -17.56 5.88
CA ASP A 152 14.61 -18.01 5.27
C ASP A 152 15.74 -16.96 5.34
N GLY A 153 15.41 -15.74 5.75
CA GLY A 153 16.32 -14.59 5.89
C GLY A 153 16.41 -13.72 4.63
N CYS A 154 15.60 -13.98 3.63
CA CYS A 154 15.42 -13.14 2.45
C CYS A 154 13.99 -12.59 2.42
N ASP A 155 13.77 -11.49 1.70
CA ASP A 155 12.44 -10.88 1.64
C ASP A 155 11.64 -11.40 0.44
N GLU A 156 10.36 -11.70 0.66
CA GLU A 156 9.35 -11.99 -0.36
C GLU A 156 8.54 -10.74 -0.71
N ILE A 157 7.86 -10.82 -1.83
CA ILE A 157 7.02 -9.74 -2.33
C ILE A 157 5.56 -10.18 -2.28
N THR A 158 4.80 -9.66 -1.31
CA THR A 158 3.35 -9.83 -1.25
C THR A 158 2.69 -8.74 -2.11
N TYR A 159 1.98 -9.16 -3.17
CA TYR A 159 1.40 -8.25 -4.14
C TYR A 159 -0.07 -8.58 -4.39
N GLY A 160 -0.98 -8.03 -3.56
CA GLY A 160 -2.40 -8.37 -3.59
C GLY A 160 -2.64 -9.84 -3.24
N ALA A 161 -3.42 -10.52 -4.06
CA ALA A 161 -3.80 -11.93 -3.89
C ALA A 161 -2.66 -12.94 -4.20
N MET A 162 -1.41 -12.47 -4.35
CA MET A 162 -0.26 -13.33 -4.64
C MET A 162 0.97 -12.95 -3.84
N ALA A 163 1.91 -13.89 -3.71
CA ALA A 163 3.27 -13.63 -3.25
C ALA A 163 4.29 -14.24 -4.22
N ILE A 164 5.43 -13.56 -4.33
CA ILE A 164 6.57 -13.94 -5.14
C ILE A 164 7.76 -14.10 -4.22
N ASP A 165 8.43 -15.23 -4.35
CA ASP A 165 9.62 -15.60 -3.60
C ASP A 165 10.82 -14.71 -3.96
N ASN A 166 11.79 -14.62 -3.07
CA ASN A 166 13.02 -13.86 -3.20
C ASN A 166 13.80 -14.16 -4.49
N ASP A 167 13.65 -15.38 -5.03
CA ASP A 167 14.29 -15.85 -6.27
C ASP A 167 13.49 -15.54 -7.55
N GLY A 168 12.30 -14.91 -7.41
CA GLY A 168 11.43 -14.55 -8.53
C GLY A 168 10.48 -15.66 -8.98
N GLN A 169 10.37 -16.74 -8.22
CA GLN A 169 9.35 -17.76 -8.46
C GLN A 169 8.04 -17.36 -7.77
N GLY A 170 6.90 -17.82 -8.30
CA GLY A 170 5.63 -17.63 -7.61
C GLY A 170 5.57 -18.47 -6.34
N LEU A 171 5.40 -17.82 -5.18
CA LEU A 171 5.25 -18.51 -3.90
C LEU A 171 3.84 -19.09 -3.78
N TYR A 172 2.83 -18.26 -3.93
CA TYR A 172 1.42 -18.67 -4.02
C TYR A 172 0.56 -17.59 -4.71
N ASN A 173 -0.66 -17.97 -5.14
CA ASN A 173 -1.75 -17.05 -5.40
C ASN A 173 -3.08 -17.62 -4.88
N THR A 174 -3.94 -16.77 -4.33
CA THR A 174 -5.25 -17.17 -3.80
C THR A 174 -6.33 -17.26 -4.88
N GLY A 175 -6.09 -16.68 -6.05
CA GLY A 175 -7.07 -16.60 -7.14
C GLY A 175 -8.21 -15.60 -6.90
N MET A 176 -8.12 -14.78 -5.84
CA MET A 176 -9.17 -13.81 -5.45
C MET A 176 -9.13 -12.52 -6.27
N GLY A 177 -8.05 -12.31 -7.05
CA GLY A 177 -7.96 -11.20 -7.99
C GLY A 177 -7.53 -9.88 -7.36
N HIS A 178 -7.59 -8.84 -8.18
CA HIS A 178 -7.15 -7.49 -7.86
C HIS A 178 -7.89 -6.85 -6.67
N GLY A 179 -7.19 -6.00 -5.93
CA GLY A 179 -7.72 -5.21 -4.82
C GLY A 179 -7.03 -3.85 -4.64
N ASP A 180 -7.51 -3.05 -3.69
CA ASP A 180 -7.09 -1.65 -3.49
C ASP A 180 -6.21 -1.44 -2.25
N ALA A 181 -6.21 -2.34 -1.29
CA ALA A 181 -5.49 -2.19 -0.04
C ALA A 181 -5.01 -3.53 0.51
N ILE A 182 -3.79 -3.53 1.07
CA ILE A 182 -3.13 -4.71 1.63
C ILE A 182 -2.33 -4.31 2.87
N HIS A 183 -2.46 -5.09 3.94
CA HIS A 183 -1.72 -4.95 5.20
C HIS A 183 -0.92 -6.21 5.47
N LEU A 184 0.36 -6.07 5.77
CA LEU A 184 1.27 -7.19 6.11
C LEU A 184 1.95 -6.88 7.43
N MET A 185 1.63 -7.64 8.48
CA MET A 185 2.22 -7.52 9.82
C MET A 185 1.98 -8.79 10.65
N ALA A 186 2.48 -8.82 11.88
CA ALA A 186 2.06 -9.81 12.86
C ALA A 186 0.74 -9.34 13.52
N PHE A 187 -0.37 -9.99 13.20
CA PHE A 187 -1.70 -9.65 13.76
C PHE A 187 -1.92 -10.25 15.15
N ASP A 188 -1.35 -11.42 15.42
CA ASP A 188 -1.48 -12.13 16.70
C ASP A 188 -0.30 -11.80 17.61
N PRO A 189 -0.51 -11.19 18.80
CA PRO A 189 0.57 -10.88 19.73
C PRO A 189 1.35 -12.12 20.22
N LYS A 190 0.78 -13.31 20.10
CA LYS A 190 1.39 -14.58 20.49
C LYS A 190 2.14 -15.28 19.36
N SER A 191 2.23 -14.66 18.19
CA SER A 191 2.90 -15.20 17.02
C SER A 191 3.91 -14.21 16.46
N THR A 192 5.00 -14.73 15.89
CA THR A 192 5.94 -13.97 15.08
C THR A 192 5.66 -14.12 13.58
N ARG A 193 4.67 -14.95 13.20
CA ARG A 193 4.30 -15.16 11.81
C ARG A 193 3.56 -13.94 11.28
N LEU A 194 3.94 -13.54 10.07
CA LEU A 194 3.24 -12.47 9.37
C LEU A 194 1.97 -13.00 8.72
N GLN A 195 0.94 -12.18 8.72
CA GLN A 195 -0.31 -12.41 8.03
C GLN A 195 -0.62 -11.23 7.10
N VAL A 196 -1.53 -11.46 6.17
CA VAL A 196 -2.00 -10.46 5.22
C VAL A 196 -3.49 -10.25 5.40
N TRP A 197 -3.90 -8.99 5.61
CA TRP A 197 -5.28 -8.56 5.44
C TRP A 197 -5.43 -7.85 4.11
N ASP A 198 -6.32 -8.34 3.24
CA ASP A 198 -6.50 -7.85 1.87
C ASP A 198 -7.99 -7.70 1.53
N CYS A 199 -8.30 -6.90 0.50
CA CYS A 199 -9.64 -6.71 -0.02
C CYS A 199 -9.67 -6.71 -1.55
N HIS A 200 -10.77 -7.22 -2.14
CA HIS A 200 -10.88 -7.53 -3.55
C HIS A 200 -12.04 -6.81 -4.26
N GLU A 201 -11.84 -6.44 -5.53
CA GLU A 201 -12.84 -5.74 -6.35
C GLU A 201 -13.83 -6.68 -7.07
N ASN A 202 -13.63 -7.97 -7.05
CA ASN A 202 -14.33 -8.92 -7.92
C ASN A 202 -15.80 -9.20 -7.56
N ARG A 203 -16.35 -8.57 -6.51
CA ARG A 203 -17.74 -8.73 -6.04
C ARG A 203 -18.12 -10.15 -5.64
N ARG A 204 -17.18 -10.92 -5.17
CA ARG A 204 -17.38 -12.29 -4.67
C ARG A 204 -16.54 -12.55 -3.42
N ASP A 205 -15.26 -12.25 -3.51
CA ASP A 205 -14.28 -12.71 -2.52
C ASP A 205 -14.16 -11.76 -1.32
N GLY A 206 -14.50 -10.48 -1.48
CA GLY A 206 -14.63 -9.55 -0.36
C GLY A 206 -13.29 -9.18 0.28
N SER A 207 -13.07 -9.62 1.51
CA SER A 207 -11.82 -9.40 2.26
C SER A 207 -11.41 -10.69 2.97
N GLU A 208 -10.10 -10.90 3.15
CA GLU A 208 -9.61 -12.07 3.89
C GLU A 208 -8.36 -11.77 4.72
N LEU A 209 -8.21 -12.54 5.81
CA LEU A 209 -6.96 -12.71 6.52
C LEU A 209 -6.33 -14.03 6.12
N ARG A 210 -5.05 -14.01 5.72
CA ARG A 210 -4.29 -15.20 5.33
C ARG A 210 -2.90 -15.24 5.94
N ASP A 211 -2.33 -16.41 6.04
CA ASP A 211 -0.93 -16.60 6.35
C ASP A 211 -0.06 -16.07 5.20
N ALA A 212 0.94 -15.24 5.52
CA ALA A 212 1.74 -14.54 4.51
C ALA A 212 2.71 -15.47 3.77
N ALA A 213 3.19 -16.55 4.41
CA ALA A 213 4.12 -17.50 3.82
C ALA A 213 3.44 -18.50 2.89
N THR A 214 2.22 -18.92 3.22
CA THR A 214 1.57 -20.06 2.55
C THR A 214 0.37 -19.66 1.70
N GLY A 215 -0.22 -18.47 1.93
CA GLY A 215 -1.48 -18.06 1.33
C GLY A 215 -2.71 -18.78 1.91
N GLU A 216 -2.56 -19.59 2.97
CA GLU A 216 -3.68 -20.25 3.64
C GLU A 216 -4.64 -19.24 4.23
N ILE A 217 -5.92 -19.33 3.85
CA ILE A 217 -6.96 -18.40 4.31
C ILE A 217 -7.34 -18.77 5.75
N ILE A 218 -7.14 -17.83 6.67
CA ILE A 218 -7.52 -17.95 8.09
C ILE A 218 -9.02 -17.71 8.23
N PHE A 219 -9.51 -16.61 7.67
CA PHE A 219 -10.94 -16.36 7.49
C PHE A 219 -11.18 -15.42 6.30
N GLN A 220 -12.39 -15.45 5.77
CA GLN A 220 -12.83 -14.64 4.65
C GLN A 220 -14.21 -14.04 4.92
N ILE A 221 -14.42 -12.81 4.46
CA ILE A 221 -15.70 -12.09 4.50
C ILE A 221 -16.13 -11.84 3.05
N PRO A 222 -16.98 -12.72 2.48
CA PRO A 222 -17.46 -12.53 1.11
C PRO A 222 -18.25 -11.24 0.94
N SER A 223 -18.16 -10.63 -0.23
CA SER A 223 -18.91 -9.41 -0.58
C SER A 223 -19.58 -9.55 -1.93
N LYS A 224 -20.68 -8.82 -2.12
CA LYS A 224 -21.33 -8.62 -3.42
C LYS A 224 -20.95 -7.29 -4.06
N SER A 225 -20.17 -6.49 -3.35
CA SER A 225 -19.66 -5.20 -3.78
C SER A 225 -18.21 -5.29 -4.20
N ASP A 226 -17.74 -4.28 -4.90
CA ASP A 226 -16.36 -3.93 -5.03
C ASP A 226 -15.88 -3.40 -3.66
N VAL A 227 -14.94 -4.10 -3.01
CA VAL A 227 -14.38 -3.69 -1.73
C VAL A 227 -13.16 -2.83 -1.99
N GLY A 228 -13.41 -1.55 -2.21
CA GLY A 228 -12.41 -0.59 -2.65
C GLY A 228 -11.38 -0.17 -1.60
N ARG A 229 -11.48 -0.63 -0.34
CA ARG A 229 -10.51 -0.33 0.72
C ARG A 229 -10.70 -1.21 1.95
N CYS A 230 -9.61 -1.52 2.63
CA CYS A 230 -9.63 -2.13 3.95
C CYS A 230 -8.58 -1.46 4.87
N MET A 231 -8.67 -1.75 6.15
CA MET A 231 -7.77 -1.25 7.18
C MET A 231 -7.51 -2.34 8.23
N ALA A 232 -6.32 -2.32 8.80
CA ALA A 232 -5.94 -3.10 9.95
C ALA A 232 -5.22 -2.20 10.97
N ALA A 233 -5.67 -2.22 12.21
CA ALA A 233 -5.06 -1.47 13.31
C ALA A 233 -5.53 -2.04 14.64
N ASP A 234 -4.66 -2.09 15.64
CA ASP A 234 -5.05 -2.38 17.01
C ASP A 234 -5.75 -1.14 17.59
N ILE A 235 -7.04 -1.24 17.82
CA ILE A 235 -7.91 -0.13 18.27
C ILE A 235 -8.80 -0.48 19.48
N ASP A 236 -8.80 -1.76 19.90
CA ASP A 236 -9.64 -2.25 21.01
C ASP A 236 -8.83 -3.16 21.96
N PRO A 237 -8.33 -2.63 23.10
CA PRO A 237 -7.48 -3.39 24.02
C PRO A 237 -8.20 -4.52 24.76
N THR A 238 -9.50 -4.70 24.54
CA THR A 238 -10.27 -5.80 25.11
C THR A 238 -10.27 -7.06 24.24
N ASN A 239 -9.82 -6.93 23.01
CA ASN A 239 -9.67 -8.03 22.05
C ASN A 239 -8.19 -8.18 21.68
N PRO A 240 -7.53 -9.27 22.06
CA PRO A 240 -6.11 -9.44 21.76
C PRO A 240 -5.81 -9.45 20.27
N GLY A 241 -4.81 -8.65 19.87
CA GLY A 241 -4.31 -8.56 18.50
C GLY A 241 -4.94 -7.44 17.69
N VAL A 242 -4.62 -7.41 16.40
CA VAL A 242 -4.98 -6.32 15.50
C VAL A 242 -6.41 -6.49 14.97
N GLU A 243 -7.21 -5.44 15.03
CA GLU A 243 -8.54 -5.40 14.43
C GLU A 243 -8.48 -5.13 12.93
N MET A 244 -9.50 -5.63 12.22
CA MET A 244 -9.64 -5.53 10.78
C MET A 244 -11.05 -5.12 10.36
N TRP A 245 -11.12 -4.23 9.36
CA TRP A 245 -12.38 -3.86 8.74
C TRP A 245 -12.15 -3.42 7.28
N SER A 246 -13.23 -3.34 6.52
CA SER A 246 -13.18 -2.89 5.13
C SER A 246 -14.39 -2.02 4.79
N SER A 247 -14.40 -1.46 3.59
CA SER A 247 -15.54 -0.67 3.11
C SER A 247 -16.86 -1.45 3.07
N ASP A 248 -16.82 -2.77 3.16
CA ASP A 248 -17.97 -3.68 3.11
C ASP A 248 -17.87 -4.85 4.12
N SER A 249 -17.14 -4.66 5.23
CA SER A 249 -16.91 -5.75 6.21
C SER A 249 -18.09 -6.00 7.14
N HIS A 250 -19.08 -5.15 7.19
CA HIS A 250 -20.19 -5.22 8.14
C HIS A 250 -19.71 -5.40 9.59
N GLY A 251 -18.74 -4.59 10.02
CA GLY A 251 -18.21 -4.56 11.38
C GLY A 251 -16.69 -4.64 11.46
N ILE A 252 -16.20 -4.38 12.68
CA ILE A 252 -14.81 -4.54 13.08
C ILE A 252 -14.61 -6.01 13.49
N ARG A 253 -13.52 -6.62 13.04
CA ARG A 253 -13.22 -8.03 13.30
C ARG A 253 -11.92 -8.18 14.09
N ASN A 254 -11.91 -9.12 15.02
CA ASN A 254 -10.70 -9.57 15.67
C ASN A 254 -9.93 -10.59 14.80
N ILE A 255 -8.77 -11.04 15.27
CA ILE A 255 -7.90 -12.02 14.59
C ILE A 255 -8.55 -13.38 14.32
N ARG A 256 -9.72 -13.67 14.92
CA ARG A 256 -10.50 -14.89 14.68
C ARG A 256 -11.65 -14.70 13.68
N GLY A 257 -11.80 -13.48 13.15
CA GLY A 257 -12.89 -13.13 12.24
C GLY A 257 -14.24 -12.86 12.95
N GLU A 258 -14.25 -12.80 14.27
CA GLU A 258 -15.45 -12.49 15.06
C GLU A 258 -15.74 -10.99 15.01
N VAL A 259 -17.00 -10.60 14.85
CA VAL A 259 -17.42 -9.19 14.92
C VAL A 259 -17.40 -8.72 16.37
N ILE A 260 -16.66 -7.67 16.65
CA ILE A 260 -16.49 -7.09 17.98
C ILE A 260 -17.01 -5.65 18.08
N GLY A 261 -17.24 -5.00 16.95
CA GLY A 261 -17.73 -3.63 16.88
C GLY A 261 -18.32 -3.33 15.51
N SER A 262 -18.83 -2.11 15.35
CA SER A 262 -19.42 -1.66 14.10
C SER A 262 -18.58 -0.57 13.44
N ALA A 263 -17.84 -0.91 12.40
CA ALA A 263 -17.18 0.07 11.55
C ALA A 263 -18.15 0.73 10.57
N LYS A 264 -19.11 -0.04 10.05
CA LYS A 264 -20.05 0.39 9.02
C LYS A 264 -21.16 -0.64 8.83
N ASP A 265 -21.98 -0.85 9.86
CA ASP A 265 -23.14 -1.72 9.75
C ASP A 265 -24.41 -0.87 9.63
N PRO A 266 -25.06 -0.83 8.43
CA PRO A 266 -26.27 -0.05 8.23
C PRO A 266 -27.46 -0.59 9.04
N ASP A 267 -27.42 -1.84 9.47
CA ASP A 267 -28.47 -2.50 10.21
C ASP A 267 -28.24 -2.45 11.74
N ASP A 268 -27.06 -1.98 12.19
CA ASP A 268 -26.78 -1.77 13.61
C ASP A 268 -27.49 -0.52 14.15
N PRO A 269 -28.40 -0.65 15.13
CA PRO A 269 -29.08 0.49 15.71
C PRO A 269 -28.16 1.51 16.36
N GLN A 270 -27.04 1.10 16.94
CA GLN A 270 -26.05 2.00 17.56
C GLN A 270 -25.33 2.79 16.47
N HIS A 271 -24.94 2.16 15.37
CA HIS A 271 -24.33 2.83 14.24
C HIS A 271 -25.26 3.87 13.62
N GLN A 272 -26.53 3.53 13.38
CA GLN A 272 -27.54 4.47 12.88
C GLN A 272 -27.76 5.65 13.83
N GLN A 273 -27.80 5.40 15.13
CA GLN A 273 -27.91 6.46 16.14
C GLN A 273 -26.68 7.38 16.12
N HIS A 274 -25.49 6.81 16.01
CA HIS A 274 -24.24 7.55 15.92
C HIS A 274 -24.20 8.46 14.68
N LEU A 275 -24.59 7.95 13.52
CA LEU A 275 -24.70 8.73 12.28
C LEU A 275 -25.75 9.86 12.42
N ALA A 276 -26.90 9.58 13.02
CA ALA A 276 -27.95 10.55 13.24
C ALA A 276 -27.51 11.72 14.15
N LEU A 277 -26.55 11.46 15.03
CA LEU A 277 -25.94 12.48 15.90
C LEU A 277 -24.73 13.19 15.26
N GLY A 278 -24.45 12.96 13.95
CA GLY A 278 -23.33 13.55 13.24
C GLY A 278 -22.00 12.85 13.46
N GLY A 279 -22.02 11.63 13.96
CA GLY A 279 -20.84 10.78 14.13
C GLY A 279 -20.15 10.45 12.79
N ARG A 280 -18.88 10.08 12.86
CA ARG A 280 -18.06 9.73 11.69
C ARG A 280 -18.00 8.23 11.53
N HIS A 281 -17.89 7.76 10.28
CA HIS A 281 -17.51 6.38 9.98
C HIS A 281 -16.06 6.13 10.39
N LEU A 282 -15.76 4.91 10.83
CA LEU A 282 -14.39 4.50 11.06
C LEU A 282 -13.58 4.63 9.75
N SER A 283 -12.46 5.31 9.80
CA SER A 283 -11.64 5.50 8.60
C SER A 283 -11.07 4.17 8.11
N ILE A 284 -10.97 4.02 6.79
CA ILE A 284 -10.36 2.89 6.09
C ILE A 284 -9.11 3.32 5.30
N ASN A 285 -8.64 4.55 5.52
CA ASN A 285 -7.57 5.11 4.69
C ASN A 285 -6.19 4.93 5.30
N PHE A 286 -6.01 5.26 6.59
CA PHE A 286 -4.69 5.29 7.18
C PHE A 286 -4.74 5.10 8.71
N GLY A 287 -3.69 4.52 9.29
CA GLY A 287 -3.50 4.39 10.73
C GLY A 287 -2.12 4.90 11.14
N ILE A 288 -2.02 5.51 12.32
CA ILE A 288 -0.79 6.04 12.89
C ILE A 288 -0.72 5.78 14.39
N TRP A 289 0.46 5.73 14.97
CA TRP A 289 0.67 5.86 16.42
C TRP A 289 0.90 7.34 16.75
N TRP A 290 -0.11 7.98 17.32
CA TRP A 290 -0.09 9.43 17.52
C TRP A 290 -0.14 9.85 19.00
N ASP A 291 -1.01 9.25 19.79
CA ASP A 291 -1.14 9.63 21.19
C ASP A 291 -0.15 8.89 22.11
N GLY A 292 -0.40 8.81 23.40
CA GLY A 292 0.57 8.27 24.36
C GLY A 292 0.41 6.78 24.66
N ASP A 293 -0.62 6.12 24.15
CA ASP A 293 -0.85 4.68 24.33
C ASP A 293 -0.42 3.86 23.09
N LEU A 294 -0.52 2.53 23.16
CA LEU A 294 -0.06 1.65 22.09
C LEU A 294 -1.13 1.31 21.04
N LEU A 295 -2.35 1.80 21.20
CA LEU A 295 -3.39 1.66 20.17
C LEU A 295 -3.15 2.62 19.02
N ARG A 296 -3.55 2.22 17.83
CA ARG A 296 -3.43 3.09 16.66
C ARG A 296 -4.62 4.07 16.56
N GLU A 297 -4.30 5.30 16.24
CA GLU A 297 -5.24 6.29 15.76
C GLU A 297 -5.45 6.15 14.26
N LEU A 298 -6.59 6.67 13.79
CA LEU A 298 -6.95 6.67 12.37
C LEU A 298 -6.75 8.06 11.78
N LEU A 299 -6.06 8.12 10.65
CA LEU A 299 -5.72 9.35 9.97
C LEU A 299 -6.49 9.46 8.64
N ASP A 300 -7.30 10.49 8.51
CA ASP A 300 -8.02 10.80 7.27
C ASP A 300 -8.21 12.31 7.10
N ARG A 301 -8.00 12.81 5.88
CA ARG A 301 -8.25 14.23 5.54
C ARG A 301 -7.64 15.22 6.52
N ALA A 302 -6.38 15.00 6.88
CA ALA A 302 -5.65 15.82 7.83
C ALA A 302 -6.27 15.87 9.25
N THR A 303 -7.00 14.82 9.63
CA THR A 303 -7.60 14.67 10.96
C THR A 303 -7.21 13.32 11.54
N VAL A 304 -6.73 13.33 12.78
CA VAL A 304 -6.47 12.14 13.59
C VAL A 304 -7.71 11.86 14.44
N THR A 305 -8.20 10.65 14.40
CA THR A 305 -9.34 10.20 15.20
C THR A 305 -8.98 8.93 15.94
N LYS A 306 -9.54 8.74 17.13
CA LYS A 306 -9.42 7.53 17.94
C LYS A 306 -10.76 6.84 18.07
N TYR A 307 -10.76 5.53 17.93
CA TYR A 307 -11.93 4.71 18.23
C TYR A 307 -12.05 4.51 19.75
N ASP A 308 -13.24 4.74 20.27
CA ASP A 308 -13.58 4.45 21.66
C ASP A 308 -14.38 3.15 21.71
N TRP A 309 -13.69 2.08 22.10
CA TRP A 309 -14.29 0.74 22.20
C TRP A 309 -15.35 0.63 23.30
N THR A 310 -15.36 1.53 24.28
CA THR A 310 -16.28 1.46 25.42
C THR A 310 -17.71 1.83 25.06
N ASP A 311 -17.88 2.72 24.09
CA ASP A 311 -19.17 3.20 23.62
C ASP A 311 -19.35 3.11 22.09
N ASN A 312 -18.37 2.49 21.40
CA ASN A 312 -18.37 2.28 19.96
C ASN A 312 -18.46 3.60 19.16
N THR A 313 -17.75 4.63 19.62
CA THR A 313 -17.74 5.96 19.00
C THR A 313 -16.37 6.35 18.45
N ILE A 314 -16.28 7.47 17.77
CA ILE A 314 -15.03 8.02 17.22
C ILE A 314 -14.84 9.43 17.74
N ARG A 315 -13.68 9.69 18.36
CA ARG A 315 -13.28 11.01 18.85
C ARG A 315 -12.20 11.62 17.99
N GLU A 316 -12.27 12.93 17.73
CA GLU A 316 -11.19 13.70 17.11
C GLU A 316 -10.11 13.91 18.17
N VAL A 317 -8.86 13.55 17.82
CA VAL A 317 -7.67 13.73 18.68
C VAL A 317 -6.90 14.96 18.24
N GLU A 318 -6.70 15.13 16.92
CA GLU A 318 -5.90 16.20 16.36
C GLU A 318 -6.41 16.59 14.97
N ARG A 319 -6.18 17.84 14.57
CA ARG A 319 -6.46 18.33 13.22
C ARG A 319 -5.32 19.18 12.73
N PHE A 320 -4.75 18.81 11.60
CA PHE A 320 -3.65 19.51 10.97
C PHE A 320 -4.15 20.65 10.10
N GLU A 321 -4.00 21.88 10.59
CA GLU A 321 -4.49 23.07 9.89
C GLU A 321 -3.49 23.58 8.85
N GLY A 322 -4.01 24.20 7.78
CA GLY A 322 -3.21 24.85 6.74
C GLY A 322 -2.50 23.87 5.82
N VAL A 323 -2.90 22.61 5.79
CA VAL A 323 -2.36 21.57 4.92
C VAL A 323 -3.48 20.83 4.20
N VAL A 324 -3.13 20.11 3.15
CA VAL A 324 -4.00 19.21 2.41
C VAL A 324 -3.31 17.89 2.17
N PHE A 325 -4.11 16.83 2.18
CA PHE A 325 -3.67 15.49 1.83
C PHE A 325 -3.83 15.24 0.32
N ASN A 326 -3.20 14.20 -0.16
CA ASN A 326 -3.15 13.86 -1.58
C ASN A 326 -4.19 12.79 -1.93
N ASN A 327 -4.33 12.51 -3.23
CA ASN A 327 -5.06 11.37 -3.77
C ASN A 327 -6.58 11.36 -3.46
N GLY A 328 -7.21 12.52 -3.39
CA GLY A 328 -8.69 12.64 -3.34
C GLY A 328 -9.34 11.88 -2.19
N THR A 329 -10.14 10.88 -2.51
CA THR A 329 -10.87 10.08 -1.52
C THR A 329 -9.98 9.18 -0.67
N LYS A 330 -8.78 8.82 -1.15
CA LYS A 330 -7.79 8.03 -0.40
C LYS A 330 -7.11 8.88 0.68
N SER A 331 -7.09 10.19 0.52
CA SER A 331 -6.71 11.22 1.50
C SER A 331 -5.40 10.93 2.25
N ASN A 332 -4.33 10.74 1.48
CA ASN A 332 -3.04 10.31 2.00
C ASN A 332 -2.16 11.50 2.42
N PRO A 333 -1.39 11.38 3.53
CA PRO A 333 -0.31 12.33 3.82
C PRO A 333 0.81 12.24 2.75
N ALA A 334 1.75 13.17 2.76
CA ALA A 334 2.97 13.03 1.96
C ALA A 334 3.87 11.92 2.52
N LEU A 335 3.89 11.77 3.84
CA LEU A 335 4.53 10.68 4.56
C LEU A 335 3.90 10.58 5.96
N ALA A 336 3.79 9.39 6.52
CA ALA A 336 3.62 9.17 7.95
C ALA A 336 4.54 8.03 8.37
N ALA A 337 5.45 8.32 9.32
CA ALA A 337 6.42 7.36 9.84
C ALA A 337 7.11 7.91 11.08
N ASP A 338 7.70 7.04 11.90
CA ASP A 338 8.60 7.38 13.00
C ASP A 338 9.95 7.90 12.46
N ILE A 339 9.99 9.17 12.05
CA ILE A 339 11.18 9.80 11.48
C ILE A 339 12.03 10.52 12.54
N LEU A 340 11.49 10.80 13.73
CA LEU A 340 12.22 11.38 14.85
C LEU A 340 12.75 10.33 15.83
N GLY A 341 12.30 9.09 15.73
CA GLY A 341 12.85 7.95 16.47
C GLY A 341 12.31 7.81 17.89
N ASP A 342 11.09 8.27 18.14
CA ASP A 342 10.45 8.15 19.45
C ASP A 342 9.28 7.13 19.46
N TRP A 343 9.19 6.29 18.42
CA TRP A 343 8.19 5.27 18.09
C TRP A 343 6.85 5.80 17.60
N ARG A 344 6.49 7.02 17.92
CA ARG A 344 5.28 7.65 17.38
C ARG A 344 5.56 8.19 15.99
N GLU A 345 4.52 8.25 15.18
CA GLU A 345 4.69 8.58 13.77
C GLU A 345 4.46 10.08 13.52
N GLU A 346 5.41 10.75 12.90
CA GLU A 346 5.25 12.08 12.36
C GLU A 346 4.39 12.04 11.10
N VAL A 347 3.62 13.12 10.89
CA VAL A 347 2.84 13.30 9.67
C VAL A 347 3.39 14.46 8.85
N VAL A 348 3.81 14.16 7.62
CA VAL A 348 4.27 15.15 6.66
C VAL A 348 3.14 15.45 5.67
N ALA A 349 2.77 16.71 5.55
CA ALA A 349 1.72 17.15 4.64
C ALA A 349 2.11 18.44 3.91
N ARG A 350 1.60 18.63 2.69
CA ARG A 350 1.84 19.83 1.91
C ARG A 350 0.83 20.93 2.19
N THR A 351 1.23 22.18 2.01
CA THR A 351 0.32 23.31 1.95
C THR A 351 -0.56 23.25 0.69
N PRO A 352 -1.75 23.92 0.67
CA PRO A 352 -2.64 23.89 -0.49
C PRO A 352 -1.99 24.38 -1.79
N ASP A 353 -1.08 25.33 -1.71
CA ASP A 353 -0.30 25.89 -2.82
C ASP A 353 0.95 25.08 -3.18
N SER A 354 1.24 24.02 -2.39
CA SER A 354 2.43 23.16 -2.52
C SER A 354 3.78 23.89 -2.35
N SER A 355 3.79 25.04 -1.66
CA SER A 355 5.01 25.80 -1.40
C SER A 355 5.83 25.27 -0.22
N GLU A 356 5.18 24.52 0.70
CA GLU A 356 5.79 23.98 1.91
C GLU A 356 5.39 22.53 2.14
N LEU A 357 6.29 21.79 2.77
CA LEU A 357 5.98 20.55 3.50
C LEU A 357 6.05 20.87 4.99
N ARG A 358 4.99 20.54 5.71
CA ARG A 358 4.93 20.68 7.17
C ARG A 358 5.01 19.32 7.83
N ILE A 359 5.81 19.24 8.90
CA ILE A 359 5.97 18.06 9.72
C ILE A 359 5.21 18.30 11.02
N PHE A 360 4.27 17.45 11.32
CA PHE A 360 3.51 17.46 12.56
C PHE A 360 4.02 16.34 13.47
N VAL A 361 4.21 16.68 14.73
CA VAL A 361 4.70 15.78 15.78
C VAL A 361 3.72 15.77 16.93
N SER A 362 3.54 14.62 17.55
CA SER A 362 2.73 14.54 18.77
C SER A 362 3.48 15.15 19.95
N THR A 363 2.78 15.98 20.70
CA THR A 363 3.26 16.53 21.99
C THR A 363 2.61 15.89 23.21
N ILE A 364 1.79 14.86 23.00
CA ILE A 364 1.10 14.13 24.05
C ILE A 364 2.15 13.31 24.83
N PRO A 365 2.21 13.40 26.16
CA PRO A 365 3.16 12.59 26.94
C PRO A 365 2.87 11.09 26.82
N THR A 366 3.93 10.27 26.84
CA THR A 366 3.84 8.82 26.91
C THR A 366 4.81 8.25 27.93
N ASP A 367 4.41 7.18 28.62
CA ASP A 367 5.27 6.41 29.52
C ASP A 367 6.00 5.27 28.81
N HIS A 368 5.61 4.97 27.55
CA HIS A 368 6.22 3.90 26.76
C HIS A 368 7.61 4.31 26.23
N ARG A 369 8.53 3.35 26.23
CA ARG A 369 9.88 3.49 25.69
C ARG A 369 10.13 2.33 24.74
N ILE A 370 10.00 2.60 23.46
CA ILE A 370 10.13 1.62 22.37
C ILE A 370 11.25 2.08 21.45
N ASN A 371 11.95 1.16 20.84
CA ASN A 371 12.96 1.45 19.83
C ASN A 371 12.34 2.21 18.65
N CYS A 372 13.17 2.96 17.94
CA CYS A 372 12.74 3.59 16.69
C CYS A 372 12.18 2.53 15.72
N LEU A 373 10.96 2.73 15.25
CA LEU A 373 10.30 1.77 14.36
C LEU A 373 11.06 1.61 13.03
N MET A 374 11.86 2.61 12.62
CA MET A 374 12.72 2.50 11.45
C MET A 374 13.88 1.49 11.61
N GLU A 375 14.13 0.96 12.82
CA GLU A 375 15.07 -0.15 13.02
C GLU A 375 14.48 -1.48 12.55
N ASP A 376 13.16 -1.61 12.55
CA ASP A 376 12.46 -2.76 12.00
C ASP A 376 12.49 -2.74 10.46
N ILE A 377 12.93 -3.85 9.86
CA ILE A 377 13.09 -3.92 8.39
C ILE A 377 11.77 -3.80 7.65
N PRO A 378 10.72 -4.58 7.95
CA PRO A 378 9.42 -4.43 7.30
C PRO A 378 8.83 -3.03 7.42
N TYR A 379 8.91 -2.39 8.60
CA TYR A 379 8.45 -1.02 8.77
C TYR A 379 9.19 -0.04 7.86
N ARG A 380 10.53 -0.13 7.82
CA ARG A 380 11.36 0.73 6.97
C ARG A 380 11.10 0.53 5.48
N LEU A 381 10.91 -0.73 5.04
CA LEU A 381 10.60 -1.04 3.64
C LEU A 381 9.20 -0.55 3.26
N SER A 382 8.22 -0.72 4.13
CA SER A 382 6.86 -0.20 3.90
C SER A 382 6.83 1.33 3.88
N THR A 383 7.62 1.98 4.73
CA THR A 383 7.80 3.45 4.71
C THR A 383 8.42 3.92 3.38
N ALA A 384 9.45 3.23 2.90
CA ALA A 384 10.09 3.56 1.62
C ALA A 384 9.15 3.42 0.43
N ALA A 385 8.22 2.47 0.48
CA ALA A 385 7.23 2.21 -0.56
C ALA A 385 5.91 2.97 -0.37
N GLN A 386 5.74 3.72 0.72
CA GLN A 386 4.46 4.30 1.15
C GLN A 386 3.76 5.14 0.08
N ASN A 387 4.50 5.88 -0.73
CA ASN A 387 3.96 6.79 -1.74
C ASN A 387 3.97 6.25 -3.17
N VAL A 388 4.20 4.96 -3.37
CA VAL A 388 4.39 4.41 -4.73
C VAL A 388 3.07 4.09 -5.42
N GLY A 389 2.05 3.69 -4.68
CA GLY A 389 0.73 3.36 -5.20
C GLY A 389 -0.37 4.10 -4.47
N TYR A 390 -1.44 3.42 -4.13
CA TYR A 390 -2.37 3.91 -3.14
C TYR A 390 -1.67 3.83 -1.79
N ASN A 391 -1.40 4.99 -1.23
CA ASN A 391 -0.65 5.13 -0.01
C ASN A 391 -1.38 4.41 1.16
N GLN A 392 -0.60 3.70 1.97
CA GLN A 392 -1.06 2.94 3.13
C GLN A 392 -0.08 3.12 4.29
N PRO A 393 -0.54 2.91 5.54
CA PRO A 393 0.32 3.09 6.72
C PRO A 393 1.55 2.20 6.66
N SER A 394 2.64 2.66 7.27
CA SER A 394 3.81 1.82 7.54
C SER A 394 3.45 0.80 8.61
N GLU A 395 3.94 -0.43 8.45
CA GLU A 395 3.60 -1.56 9.30
C GLU A 395 4.84 -2.32 9.71
N PRO A 396 5.02 -2.59 11.02
CA PRO A 396 6.15 -3.35 11.52
C PRO A 396 6.00 -4.85 11.24
N GLY A 397 7.13 -5.54 11.19
CA GLY A 397 7.21 -7.00 11.13
C GLY A 397 6.86 -7.70 12.45
N PHE A 398 6.34 -6.98 13.43
CA PHE A 398 5.99 -7.47 14.76
C PHE A 398 4.69 -6.83 15.24
N TYR A 399 4.04 -7.47 16.20
CA TYR A 399 2.90 -6.88 16.86
C TYR A 399 3.33 -5.73 17.79
N LEU A 400 2.74 -4.56 17.61
CA LEU A 400 2.87 -3.40 18.48
C LEU A 400 1.48 -2.97 18.95
N GLY A 401 1.17 -3.24 20.20
CA GLY A 401 -0.11 -2.97 20.81
C GLY A 401 -0.04 -3.19 22.33
N PRO A 402 -1.17 -3.06 23.05
CA PRO A 402 -1.23 -3.16 24.51
C PRO A 402 -1.11 -4.59 25.06
N ASP A 403 -1.24 -5.60 24.21
CA ASP A 403 -1.22 -6.99 24.64
C ASP A 403 0.18 -7.49 24.98
N GLU A 404 0.22 -8.54 25.82
CA GLU A 404 1.47 -9.27 26.08
C GLU A 404 1.96 -9.94 24.79
N THR A 405 3.13 -9.56 24.33
CA THR A 405 3.73 -10.04 23.07
C THR A 405 4.92 -10.97 23.27
N VAL A 406 5.11 -11.90 22.34
CA VAL A 406 6.31 -12.76 22.26
C VAL A 406 7.49 -12.06 21.57
N ASN A 407 7.30 -10.87 21.03
CA ASN A 407 8.31 -10.19 20.22
C ASN A 407 9.50 -9.68 21.04
N PRO A 408 10.74 -10.06 20.69
CA PRO A 408 11.94 -9.59 21.38
C PRO A 408 12.29 -8.12 21.11
N PHE A 409 11.74 -7.48 20.05
CA PHE A 409 12.00 -6.08 19.72
C PHE A 409 11.51 -5.12 20.81
N LEU A 410 10.49 -5.51 21.57
CA LEU A 410 9.89 -4.73 22.65
C LEU A 410 10.44 -5.06 24.05
N LYS A 411 11.48 -5.86 24.15
CA LYS A 411 12.07 -6.31 25.45
C LYS A 411 13.29 -5.50 25.83
#